data_36707a0f1a02f969bd8d2508fab4f270
#
_entry.id   36707a0f1a02f969bd8d2508fab4f270
#
_cell.length_a   1.000
_cell.length_b   1.000
_cell.length_c   1.000
_cell.angle_alpha   90.00
_cell.angle_beta   90.00
_cell.angle_gamma   90.00
#
_symmetry.space_group_name_H-M   'P 1'
#
loop_
_entity.id
_entity.type
_entity.pdbx_description
1 polymer ?
#
loop_
_entity_poly.entity_id
_entity_poly.type
_entity_poly.pdbx_seq_one_letter_code
_entity_poly.pdbx_strand_id
1 'polypeptide(L)'
;MIPLTATLVRAAADCSAVVALGLAVVPMLDIDRYRGELIRRATGPLTLAGAAWLLTELLRLGVEAAQAAAVPLSRLGVHTAIDFAVHTTPGRSGLFSTVAAALVCVAAVAVPRSPTTNVAVAGIAAAGVAARPLTGHLSESALGGLAVAVHTLAAALWCGALAALVLTVHHRGQWSRVLPRFSQLSLACVTALLVGGVLGAVVTLASLSQLYATAYGRLLSAKVVVTVLLVLLAYRNRTVWLPAARSHRATAVVSRSRALVELAMMAVALALAAALAVTG
;
A
#
# COMPACT_ATOMS: atom_id res chain seq x y z
N MET A 1 -20.32 -15.46 5.51
CA MET A 1 -20.13 -13.98 5.51
C MET A 1 -18.93 -13.64 6.36
N ILE A 2 -17.92 -12.94 5.81
CA ILE A 2 -16.80 -12.42 6.60
C ILE A 2 -17.37 -11.33 7.52
N PRO A 3 -17.19 -11.41 8.84
CA PRO A 3 -17.71 -10.40 9.73
C PRO A 3 -17.08 -9.02 9.41
N LEU A 4 -17.87 -7.96 9.47
CA LEU A 4 -17.45 -6.58 9.17
C LEU A 4 -16.17 -6.19 9.93
N THR A 5 -16.02 -6.68 11.17
CA THR A 5 -14.84 -6.50 12.01
C THR A 5 -13.56 -7.03 11.36
N ALA A 6 -13.59 -8.22 10.75
CA ALA A 6 -12.43 -8.81 10.07
C ALA A 6 -12.01 -7.97 8.85
N THR A 7 -12.98 -7.47 8.09
CA THR A 7 -12.73 -6.59 6.94
C THR A 7 -12.09 -5.26 7.38
N LEU A 8 -12.60 -4.65 8.45
CA LEU A 8 -12.06 -3.39 8.98
C LEU A 8 -10.64 -3.56 9.53
N VAL A 9 -10.37 -4.65 10.27
CA VAL A 9 -9.03 -4.95 10.79
C VAL A 9 -8.04 -5.16 9.65
N ARG A 10 -8.43 -5.90 8.60
CA ARG A 10 -7.61 -6.09 7.40
C ARG A 10 -7.30 -4.76 6.72
N ALA A 11 -8.32 -3.94 6.47
CA ALA A 11 -8.14 -2.63 5.86
C ALA A 11 -7.23 -1.72 6.68
N ALA A 12 -7.36 -1.72 8.01
CA ALA A 12 -6.52 -0.93 8.90
C ALA A 12 -5.04 -1.41 8.87
N ALA A 13 -4.80 -2.72 8.85
CA ALA A 13 -3.46 -3.29 8.73
C ALA A 13 -2.81 -2.92 7.39
N ASP A 14 -3.54 -3.11 6.28
CA ASP A 14 -3.04 -2.80 4.95
C ASP A 14 -2.78 -1.29 4.78
N CYS A 15 -3.67 -0.41 5.27
CA CYS A 15 -3.49 1.05 5.22
C CYS A 15 -2.28 1.51 6.04
N SER A 16 -2.11 1.00 7.26
CA SER A 16 -0.99 1.39 8.11
C SER A 16 0.35 0.90 7.55
N ALA A 17 0.40 -0.31 6.98
CA ALA A 17 1.56 -0.84 6.27
C ALA A 17 1.97 0.02 5.06
N VAL A 18 0.99 0.40 4.23
CA VAL A 18 1.17 1.27 3.05
C VAL A 18 1.70 2.64 3.46
N VAL A 19 1.13 3.24 4.50
CA VAL A 19 1.60 4.55 5.02
C VAL A 19 3.02 4.43 5.59
N ALA A 20 3.33 3.37 6.34
CA ALA A 20 4.68 3.13 6.87
C ALA A 20 5.72 2.99 5.75
N LEU A 21 5.41 2.22 4.70
CA LEU A 21 6.26 2.11 3.51
C LEU A 21 6.49 3.46 2.85
N GLY A 22 5.44 4.25 2.64
CA GLY A 22 5.53 5.58 2.05
C GLY A 22 6.41 6.54 2.86
N LEU A 23 6.25 6.54 4.20
CA LEU A 23 7.03 7.38 5.12
C LEU A 23 8.52 6.99 5.16
N ALA A 24 8.84 5.72 4.90
CA ALA A 24 10.22 5.28 4.73
C ALA A 24 10.82 5.69 3.37
N VAL A 25 10.01 5.72 2.30
CA VAL A 25 10.47 6.02 0.93
C VAL A 25 10.56 7.52 0.65
N VAL A 26 9.59 8.32 1.11
CA VAL A 26 9.46 9.74 0.76
C VAL A 26 10.72 10.57 1.04
N PRO A 27 11.47 10.40 2.14
CA PRO A 27 12.72 11.13 2.34
C PRO A 27 13.75 10.91 1.21
N MET A 28 13.72 9.76 0.54
CA MET A 28 14.61 9.48 -0.60
C MET A 28 14.26 10.28 -1.86
N LEU A 29 13.05 10.84 -1.91
CA LEU A 29 12.59 11.68 -3.01
C LEU A 29 13.12 13.13 -2.92
N ASP A 30 13.65 13.55 -1.76
CA ASP A 30 14.28 14.88 -1.62
C ASP A 30 15.77 14.82 -2.05
N ILE A 31 16.33 15.99 -2.35
CA ILE A 31 17.75 16.12 -2.65
C ILE A 31 18.57 15.94 -1.37
N ASP A 32 19.81 15.47 -1.50
CA ASP A 32 20.66 15.02 -0.39
C ASP A 32 20.81 16.08 0.71
N ARG A 33 20.95 17.35 0.33
CA ARG A 33 21.08 18.47 1.26
C ARG A 33 19.89 18.62 2.23
N TYR A 34 18.67 18.28 1.80
CA TYR A 34 17.44 18.49 2.59
C TYR A 34 16.81 17.17 3.07
N ARG A 35 17.36 16.04 2.63
CA ARG A 35 16.87 14.67 2.99
C ARG A 35 16.79 14.47 4.49
N GLY A 36 17.81 14.93 5.25
CA GLY A 36 17.83 14.81 6.70
C GLY A 36 16.68 15.52 7.41
N GLU A 37 16.24 16.68 6.89
CA GLU A 37 15.06 17.38 7.43
C GLU A 37 13.79 16.56 7.22
N LEU A 38 13.62 16.00 6.01
CA LEU A 38 12.43 15.21 5.69
C LEU A 38 12.41 13.87 6.45
N ILE A 39 13.58 13.26 6.69
CA ILE A 39 13.72 12.09 7.58
C ILE A 39 13.22 12.44 8.99
N ARG A 40 13.68 13.54 9.58
CA ARG A 40 13.24 13.95 10.94
C ARG A 40 11.73 14.16 11.00
N ARG A 41 11.15 14.81 9.99
CA ARG A 41 9.69 15.03 9.93
C ARG A 41 8.89 13.74 9.75
N ALA A 42 9.43 12.78 9.02
CA ALA A 42 8.80 11.49 8.80
C ALA A 42 8.91 10.54 10.00
N THR A 43 9.83 10.78 10.96
CA THR A 43 10.10 9.84 12.07
C THR A 43 8.86 9.63 12.95
N GLY A 44 8.23 10.69 13.46
CA GLY A 44 7.03 10.57 14.30
C GLY A 44 5.86 9.86 13.59
N PRO A 45 5.45 10.34 12.40
CA PRO A 45 4.44 9.64 11.61
C PRO A 45 4.78 8.19 11.30
N LEU A 46 6.06 7.85 11.00
CA LEU A 46 6.49 6.48 10.75
C LEU A 46 6.38 5.60 12.00
N THR A 47 6.76 6.13 13.17
CA THR A 47 6.57 5.41 14.44
C THR A 47 5.11 5.09 14.69
N LEU A 48 4.23 6.07 14.50
CA LEU A 48 2.78 5.87 14.66
C LEU A 48 2.21 4.87 13.64
N ALA A 49 2.61 4.99 12.37
CA ALA A 49 2.16 4.07 11.33
C ALA A 49 2.70 2.65 11.58
N GLY A 50 3.96 2.50 12.00
CA GLY A 50 4.55 1.20 12.34
C GLY A 50 3.87 0.55 13.55
N ALA A 51 3.59 1.32 14.61
CA ALA A 51 2.86 0.84 15.78
C ALA A 51 1.41 0.45 15.43
N ALA A 52 0.72 1.26 14.63
CA ALA A 52 -0.62 0.94 14.14
C ALA A 52 -0.61 -0.32 13.27
N TRP A 53 0.39 -0.48 12.40
CA TRP A 53 0.55 -1.69 11.58
C TRP A 53 0.78 -2.92 12.46
N LEU A 54 1.71 -2.86 13.41
CA LEU A 54 1.98 -3.97 14.34
C LEU A 54 0.72 -4.38 15.12
N LEU A 55 0.01 -3.41 15.69
CA LEU A 55 -1.20 -3.68 16.48
C LEU A 55 -2.31 -4.28 15.62
N THR A 56 -2.57 -3.71 14.46
CA THR A 56 -3.64 -4.18 13.56
C THR A 56 -3.28 -5.52 12.92
N GLU A 57 -2.01 -5.81 12.67
CA GLU A 57 -1.56 -7.09 12.14
C GLU A 57 -1.66 -8.21 13.20
N LEU A 58 -1.32 -7.94 14.45
CA LEU A 58 -1.53 -8.86 15.56
C LEU A 58 -3.03 -9.18 15.75
N LEU A 59 -3.87 -8.14 15.70
CA LEU A 59 -5.32 -8.32 15.78
C LEU A 59 -5.85 -9.13 14.58
N ARG A 60 -5.38 -8.85 13.38
CA ARG A 60 -5.71 -9.59 12.16
C ARG A 60 -5.34 -11.06 12.28
N LEU A 61 -4.12 -11.36 12.73
CA LEU A 61 -3.65 -12.73 12.94
C LEU A 61 -4.53 -13.49 13.94
N GLY A 62 -4.91 -12.84 15.05
CA GLY A 62 -5.83 -13.41 16.04
C GLY A 62 -7.24 -13.66 15.48
N VAL A 63 -7.78 -12.72 14.70
CA VAL A 63 -9.09 -12.87 14.04
C VAL A 63 -9.07 -14.01 13.02
N GLU A 64 -8.01 -14.11 12.20
CA GLU A 64 -7.84 -15.18 11.21
C GLU A 64 -7.70 -16.58 11.90
N ALA A 65 -6.94 -16.63 13.01
CA ALA A 65 -6.80 -17.86 13.82
C ALA A 65 -8.15 -18.30 14.46
N ALA A 66 -8.91 -17.33 15.01
CA ALA A 66 -10.22 -17.59 15.59
C ALA A 66 -11.23 -18.10 14.54
N GLN A 67 -11.20 -17.52 13.34
CA GLN A 67 -12.02 -17.96 12.20
C GLN A 67 -11.64 -19.38 11.74
N ALA A 68 -10.35 -19.67 11.62
CA ALA A 68 -9.85 -21.00 11.25
C ALA A 68 -10.25 -22.08 12.27
N ALA A 69 -10.25 -21.73 13.56
CA ALA A 69 -10.67 -22.61 14.64
C ALA A 69 -12.21 -22.67 14.87
N ALA A 70 -12.99 -21.87 14.13
CA ALA A 70 -14.43 -21.71 14.30
C ALA A 70 -14.87 -21.32 15.73
N VAL A 71 -14.06 -20.50 16.43
CA VAL A 71 -14.32 -20.00 17.77
C VAL A 71 -14.41 -18.47 17.80
N PRO A 72 -15.15 -17.86 18.74
CA PRO A 72 -15.08 -16.42 18.93
C PRO A 72 -13.68 -16.00 19.42
N LEU A 73 -13.23 -14.80 19.05
CA LEU A 73 -11.90 -14.27 19.41
C LEU A 73 -11.66 -14.31 20.94
N SER A 74 -12.70 -14.10 21.76
CA SER A 74 -12.62 -14.16 23.22
C SER A 74 -12.34 -15.56 23.79
N ARG A 75 -12.51 -16.62 23.00
CA ARG A 75 -12.23 -18.01 23.37
C ARG A 75 -11.02 -18.60 22.63
N LEU A 76 -10.30 -17.80 21.88
CA LEU A 76 -9.11 -18.24 21.17
C LEU A 76 -8.01 -18.60 22.18
N GLY A 77 -7.61 -19.87 22.21
CA GLY A 77 -6.48 -20.33 23.04
C GLY A 77 -5.13 -19.91 22.44
N VAL A 78 -4.16 -19.63 23.27
CA VAL A 78 -2.80 -19.22 22.83
C VAL A 78 -2.16 -20.29 21.97
N HIS A 79 -2.30 -21.58 22.33
CA HIS A 79 -1.79 -22.71 21.52
C HIS A 79 -2.40 -22.70 20.12
N THR A 80 -3.71 -22.55 20.00
CA THR A 80 -4.42 -22.50 18.71
C THR A 80 -3.94 -21.34 17.85
N ALA A 81 -3.70 -20.17 18.46
CA ALA A 81 -3.17 -19.00 17.76
C ALA A 81 -1.72 -19.23 17.26
N ILE A 82 -0.87 -19.84 18.07
CA ILE A 82 0.51 -20.20 17.70
C ILE A 82 0.50 -21.27 16.60
N ASP A 83 -0.30 -22.32 16.74
CA ASP A 83 -0.42 -23.37 15.74
C ASP A 83 -0.87 -22.83 14.39
N PHE A 84 -1.87 -21.94 14.38
CA PHE A 84 -2.28 -21.24 13.18
C PHE A 84 -1.13 -20.44 12.58
N ALA A 85 -0.45 -19.62 13.39
CA ALA A 85 0.62 -18.72 12.95
C ALA A 85 1.82 -19.47 12.35
N VAL A 86 2.17 -20.62 12.91
CA VAL A 86 3.38 -21.38 12.53
C VAL A 86 3.09 -22.43 11.44
N HIS A 87 1.95 -23.11 11.51
CA HIS A 87 1.70 -24.28 10.69
C HIS A 87 0.78 -24.03 9.48
N THR A 88 0.13 -22.86 9.38
CA THR A 88 -0.68 -22.53 8.20
C THR A 88 0.03 -21.53 7.29
N THR A 89 -0.25 -21.59 5.98
CA THR A 89 0.31 -20.64 5.00
C THR A 89 -0.13 -19.20 5.28
N PRO A 90 -1.44 -18.89 5.52
CA PRO A 90 -1.86 -17.54 5.89
C PRO A 90 -1.31 -17.09 7.24
N GLY A 91 -1.15 -18.01 8.21
CA GLY A 91 -0.54 -17.72 9.51
C GLY A 91 0.92 -17.30 9.38
N ARG A 92 1.73 -18.05 8.64
CA ARG A 92 3.15 -17.73 8.40
C ARG A 92 3.34 -16.40 7.68
N SER A 93 2.51 -16.10 6.68
CA SER A 93 2.58 -14.79 6.01
C SER A 93 2.19 -13.65 6.94
N GLY A 94 1.21 -13.87 7.81
CA GLY A 94 0.83 -12.93 8.85
C GLY A 94 1.91 -12.72 9.89
N LEU A 95 2.55 -13.81 10.34
CA LEU A 95 3.69 -13.72 11.25
C LEU A 95 4.85 -12.93 10.64
N PHE A 96 5.17 -13.18 9.37
CA PHE A 96 6.21 -12.43 8.65
C PHE A 96 5.86 -10.93 8.56
N SER A 97 4.62 -10.58 8.22
CA SER A 97 4.16 -9.20 8.19
C SER A 97 4.21 -8.55 9.59
N THR A 98 3.85 -9.28 10.64
CA THR A 98 3.94 -8.83 12.04
C THR A 98 5.39 -8.54 12.45
N VAL A 99 6.31 -9.44 12.11
CA VAL A 99 7.75 -9.25 12.37
C VAL A 99 8.28 -8.04 11.61
N ALA A 100 7.91 -7.88 10.33
CA ALA A 100 8.28 -6.70 9.55
C ALA A 100 7.76 -5.40 10.20
N ALA A 101 6.51 -5.37 10.65
CA ALA A 101 5.93 -4.23 11.35
C ALA A 101 6.67 -3.90 12.65
N ALA A 102 7.02 -4.93 13.44
CA ALA A 102 7.81 -4.78 14.66
C ALA A 102 9.21 -4.21 14.38
N LEU A 103 9.89 -4.72 13.36
CA LEU A 103 11.21 -4.23 12.94
C LEU A 103 11.15 -2.78 12.45
N VAL A 104 10.13 -2.40 11.68
CA VAL A 104 9.90 -1.01 11.26
C VAL A 104 9.67 -0.11 12.47
N CYS A 105 8.85 -0.54 13.43
CA CYS A 105 8.56 0.22 14.64
C CYS A 105 9.83 0.41 15.49
N VAL A 106 10.58 -0.66 15.76
CA VAL A 106 11.84 -0.62 16.51
C VAL A 106 12.86 0.27 15.80
N ALA A 107 13.04 0.10 14.50
CA ALA A 107 13.98 0.92 13.73
C ALA A 107 13.59 2.41 13.75
N ALA A 108 12.28 2.73 13.73
CA ALA A 108 11.82 4.11 13.80
C ALA A 108 12.14 4.78 15.16
N VAL A 109 12.13 4.02 16.26
CA VAL A 109 12.30 4.53 17.63
C VAL A 109 13.76 4.43 18.09
N ALA A 110 14.42 3.28 17.88
CA ALA A 110 15.69 2.94 18.52
C ALA A 110 16.92 3.17 17.63
N VAL A 111 16.76 3.28 16.32
CA VAL A 111 17.89 3.40 15.40
C VAL A 111 18.02 4.83 14.87
N PRO A 112 19.23 5.43 14.91
CA PRO A 112 19.47 6.74 14.30
C PRO A 112 19.06 6.75 12.82
N ARG A 113 18.22 7.70 12.46
CA ARG A 113 17.67 7.79 11.10
C ARG A 113 18.68 8.39 10.13
N SER A 114 19.24 7.54 9.29
CA SER A 114 20.14 7.87 8.19
C SER A 114 19.51 7.49 6.83
N PRO A 115 20.06 7.94 5.70
CA PRO A 115 19.61 7.48 4.39
C PRO A 115 19.67 5.96 4.25
N THR A 116 20.73 5.32 4.74
CA THR A 116 20.91 3.86 4.70
C THR A 116 19.87 3.15 5.54
N THR A 117 19.67 3.59 6.79
CA THR A 117 18.64 3.05 7.68
C THR A 117 17.25 3.17 7.04
N ASN A 118 16.98 4.29 6.37
CA ASN A 118 15.71 4.52 5.71
C ASN A 118 15.47 3.54 4.54
N VAL A 119 16.51 3.23 3.75
CA VAL A 119 16.43 2.21 2.68
C VAL A 119 16.15 0.84 3.28
N ALA A 120 16.83 0.47 4.37
CA ALA A 120 16.59 -0.80 5.06
C ALA A 120 15.14 -0.90 5.58
N VAL A 121 14.65 0.16 6.23
CA VAL A 121 13.26 0.22 6.73
C VAL A 121 12.25 0.14 5.58
N ALA A 122 12.51 0.81 4.45
CA ALA A 122 11.67 0.70 3.26
C ALA A 122 11.66 -0.72 2.68
N GLY A 123 12.82 -1.40 2.65
CA GLY A 123 12.94 -2.80 2.21
C GLY A 123 12.16 -3.76 3.12
N ILE A 124 12.29 -3.61 4.45
CA ILE A 124 11.53 -4.40 5.44
C ILE A 124 10.03 -4.17 5.28
N ALA A 125 9.61 -2.90 5.16
CA ALA A 125 8.20 -2.57 4.97
C ALA A 125 7.65 -3.15 3.64
N ALA A 126 8.42 -3.05 2.56
CA ALA A 126 8.04 -3.63 1.26
C ALA A 126 7.88 -5.16 1.33
N ALA A 127 8.82 -5.85 2.00
CA ALA A 127 8.75 -7.29 2.21
C ALA A 127 7.51 -7.69 3.03
N GLY A 128 7.21 -6.95 4.11
CA GLY A 128 6.02 -7.18 4.93
C GLY A 128 4.71 -6.97 4.18
N VAL A 129 4.63 -5.92 3.36
CA VAL A 129 3.48 -5.65 2.48
C VAL A 129 3.29 -6.73 1.44
N ALA A 130 4.38 -7.25 0.86
CA ALA A 130 4.32 -8.29 -0.17
C ALA A 130 4.00 -9.69 0.37
N ALA A 131 4.22 -9.95 1.66
CA ALA A 131 4.09 -11.28 2.26
C ALA A 131 2.66 -11.85 2.15
N ARG A 132 1.64 -11.03 2.42
CA ARG A 132 0.23 -11.45 2.46
C ARG A 132 -0.33 -11.85 1.10
N PRO A 133 -0.15 -11.04 0.02
CA PRO A 133 -0.68 -11.39 -1.30
C PRO A 133 -0.05 -12.64 -1.90
N LEU A 134 1.16 -13.00 -1.47
CA LEU A 134 1.88 -14.18 -1.96
C LEU A 134 1.30 -15.51 -1.47
N THR A 135 0.26 -15.52 -0.63
CA THR A 135 -0.41 -16.73 -0.13
C THR A 135 -1.74 -17.03 -0.82
N GLY A 136 -2.13 -16.27 -1.83
CA GLY A 136 -3.35 -16.51 -2.62
C GLY A 136 -3.15 -17.51 -3.76
N HIS A 137 -4.26 -18.01 -4.35
CA HIS A 137 -4.26 -18.98 -5.45
C HIS A 137 -3.44 -18.54 -6.68
N LEU A 138 -3.35 -17.23 -6.96
CA LEU A 138 -2.52 -16.70 -8.06
C LEU A 138 -1.02 -16.88 -7.81
N SER A 139 -0.60 -17.19 -6.58
CA SER A 139 0.81 -17.43 -6.24
C SER A 139 1.26 -18.88 -6.40
N GLU A 140 0.38 -19.79 -6.84
CA GLU A 140 0.71 -21.20 -7.09
C GLU A 140 1.73 -21.37 -8.23
N SER A 141 1.83 -20.39 -9.14
CA SER A 141 2.91 -20.30 -10.12
C SER A 141 3.91 -19.21 -9.75
N ALA A 142 5.19 -19.41 -10.00
CA ALA A 142 6.25 -18.43 -9.74
C ALA A 142 6.00 -17.09 -10.45
N LEU A 143 5.48 -17.13 -11.68
CA LEU A 143 5.14 -15.93 -12.46
C LEU A 143 3.92 -15.21 -11.88
N GLY A 144 2.88 -15.96 -11.45
CA GLY A 144 1.71 -15.38 -10.79
C GLY A 144 2.04 -14.72 -9.47
N GLY A 145 2.85 -15.37 -8.63
CA GLY A 145 3.35 -14.80 -7.38
C GLY A 145 4.14 -13.52 -7.57
N LEU A 146 5.06 -13.51 -8.55
CA LEU A 146 5.82 -12.30 -8.88
C LEU A 146 4.92 -11.17 -9.38
N ALA A 147 3.97 -11.46 -10.27
CA ALA A 147 3.03 -10.47 -10.79
C ALA A 147 2.19 -9.83 -9.68
N VAL A 148 1.67 -10.63 -8.73
CA VAL A 148 0.90 -10.17 -7.58
C VAL A 148 1.77 -9.32 -6.64
N ALA A 149 3.01 -9.75 -6.37
CA ALA A 149 3.94 -8.99 -5.53
C ALA A 149 4.28 -7.63 -6.14
N VAL A 150 4.62 -7.59 -7.43
CA VAL A 150 4.92 -6.35 -8.16
C VAL A 150 3.72 -5.43 -8.18
N HIS A 151 2.53 -5.94 -8.47
CA HIS A 151 1.28 -5.17 -8.49
C HIS A 151 1.00 -4.55 -7.11
N THR A 152 1.07 -5.36 -6.04
CA THR A 152 0.83 -4.89 -4.67
C THR A 152 1.84 -3.85 -4.23
N LEU A 153 3.13 -4.09 -4.49
CA LEU A 153 4.19 -3.15 -4.14
C LEU A 153 4.08 -1.85 -4.93
N ALA A 154 3.74 -1.90 -6.22
CA ALA A 154 3.53 -0.70 -7.03
C ALA A 154 2.35 0.13 -6.50
N ALA A 155 1.23 -0.50 -6.15
CA ALA A 155 0.08 0.17 -5.55
C ALA A 155 0.43 0.78 -4.18
N ALA A 156 1.11 0.01 -3.32
CA ALA A 156 1.52 0.43 -1.99
C ALA A 156 2.54 1.59 -2.04
N LEU A 157 3.52 1.53 -2.92
CA LEU A 157 4.51 2.59 -3.12
C LEU A 157 3.86 3.88 -3.63
N TRP A 158 2.97 3.80 -4.61
CA TRP A 158 2.32 4.99 -5.16
C TRP A 158 1.41 5.64 -4.13
N CYS A 159 0.49 4.88 -3.56
CA CYS A 159 -0.45 5.36 -2.55
C CYS A 159 0.27 5.82 -1.27
N GLY A 160 1.20 5.02 -0.76
CA GLY A 160 1.96 5.30 0.46
C GLY A 160 2.87 6.52 0.31
N ALA A 161 3.58 6.65 -0.81
CA ALA A 161 4.42 7.83 -1.05
C ALA A 161 3.56 9.11 -1.13
N LEU A 162 2.41 9.06 -1.79
CA LEU A 162 1.51 10.22 -1.88
C LEU A 162 0.95 10.59 -0.50
N ALA A 163 0.52 9.60 0.29
CA ALA A 163 0.07 9.81 1.67
C ALA A 163 1.18 10.42 2.54
N ALA A 164 2.40 9.90 2.44
CA ALA A 164 3.55 10.40 3.17
C ALA A 164 3.92 11.84 2.77
N LEU A 165 3.81 12.21 1.48
CA LEU A 165 3.98 13.59 1.03
C LEU A 165 2.96 14.53 1.69
N VAL A 166 1.69 14.13 1.74
CA VAL A 166 0.63 14.91 2.40
C VAL A 166 0.90 15.11 3.89
N LEU A 167 1.48 14.10 4.55
CA LEU A 167 1.78 14.11 5.99
C LEU A 167 3.05 14.91 6.33
N THR A 168 4.05 14.97 5.43
CA THR A 168 5.39 15.48 5.78
C THR A 168 5.80 16.75 5.05
N VAL A 169 5.17 17.08 3.92
CA VAL A 169 5.52 18.22 3.07
C VAL A 169 4.56 19.38 3.29
N HIS A 170 5.04 20.46 3.89
CA HIS A 170 4.18 21.58 4.29
C HIS A 170 4.40 22.86 3.48
N HIS A 171 5.57 23.02 2.84
CA HIS A 171 5.95 24.27 2.16
C HIS A 171 6.10 24.08 0.65
N ARG A 172 5.74 25.11 -0.13
CA ARG A 172 5.85 25.10 -1.61
C ARG A 172 7.24 24.71 -2.11
N GLY A 173 8.30 25.17 -1.43
CA GLY A 173 9.68 24.83 -1.80
C GLY A 173 10.03 23.36 -1.59
N GLN A 174 9.41 22.67 -0.62
CA GLN A 174 9.54 21.23 -0.46
C GLN A 174 8.80 20.49 -1.59
N TRP A 175 7.55 20.88 -1.89
CA TRP A 175 6.80 20.32 -3.01
C TRP A 175 7.56 20.42 -4.34
N SER A 176 8.17 21.58 -4.62
CA SER A 176 8.95 21.76 -5.86
C SER A 176 10.16 20.84 -5.97
N ARG A 177 10.77 20.43 -4.85
CA ARG A 177 11.93 19.53 -4.81
C ARG A 177 11.55 18.05 -4.92
N VAL A 178 10.51 17.63 -4.18
CA VAL A 178 10.16 16.19 -4.07
C VAL A 178 9.28 15.71 -5.23
N LEU A 179 8.42 16.58 -5.76
CA LEU A 179 7.42 16.23 -6.77
C LEU A 179 8.02 15.68 -8.08
N PRO A 180 9.18 16.15 -8.58
CA PRO A 180 9.79 15.58 -9.78
C PRO A 180 10.13 14.10 -9.65
N ARG A 181 10.75 13.70 -8.53
CA ARG A 181 11.10 12.31 -8.26
C ARG A 181 9.86 11.47 -7.94
N PHE A 182 8.90 12.04 -7.19
CA PHE A 182 7.61 11.38 -6.99
C PHE A 182 6.89 11.11 -8.31
N SER A 183 6.89 12.06 -9.26
CA SER A 183 6.28 11.88 -10.58
C SER A 183 6.95 10.75 -11.39
N GLN A 184 8.26 10.54 -11.24
CA GLN A 184 8.97 9.41 -11.85
C GLN A 184 8.58 8.08 -11.19
N LEU A 185 8.56 8.04 -9.84
CA LEU A 185 8.11 6.89 -9.08
C LEU A 185 6.65 6.51 -9.45
N SER A 186 5.76 7.49 -9.46
CA SER A 186 4.35 7.32 -9.85
C SER A 186 4.23 6.73 -11.26
N LEU A 187 5.00 7.23 -12.24
CA LEU A 187 4.99 6.69 -13.59
C LEU A 187 5.42 5.22 -13.63
N ALA A 188 6.49 4.87 -12.92
CA ALA A 188 6.96 3.48 -12.83
C ALA A 188 5.89 2.58 -12.17
N CYS A 189 5.26 3.04 -11.08
CA CYS A 189 4.20 2.31 -10.40
C CYS A 189 2.97 2.12 -11.31
N VAL A 190 2.52 3.18 -12.00
CA VAL A 190 1.39 3.11 -12.95
C VAL A 190 1.68 2.12 -14.07
N THR A 191 2.88 2.16 -14.65
CA THR A 191 3.28 1.21 -15.69
C THR A 191 3.23 -0.24 -15.17
N ALA A 192 3.81 -0.50 -13.99
CA ALA A 192 3.77 -1.83 -13.37
C ALA A 192 2.34 -2.30 -13.09
N LEU A 193 1.47 -1.40 -12.61
CA LEU A 193 0.05 -1.70 -12.35
C LEU A 193 -0.72 -2.01 -13.63
N LEU A 194 -0.49 -1.26 -14.70
CA LEU A 194 -1.16 -1.49 -16.00
C LEU A 194 -0.72 -2.81 -16.61
N VAL A 195 0.58 -3.09 -16.62
CA VAL A 195 1.11 -4.37 -17.13
C VAL A 195 0.53 -5.54 -16.32
N GLY A 196 0.60 -5.49 -14.99
CA GLY A 196 0.05 -6.52 -14.11
C GLY A 196 -1.47 -6.66 -14.26
N GLY A 197 -2.19 -5.55 -14.42
CA GLY A 197 -3.64 -5.55 -14.63
C GLY A 197 -4.06 -6.18 -15.96
N VAL A 198 -3.35 -5.88 -17.05
CA VAL A 198 -3.61 -6.47 -18.38
C VAL A 198 -3.32 -7.96 -18.35
N LEU A 199 -2.17 -8.38 -17.81
CA LEU A 199 -1.81 -9.80 -17.68
C LEU A 199 -2.86 -10.56 -16.85
N GLY A 200 -3.28 -10.01 -15.71
CA GLY A 200 -4.33 -10.62 -14.88
C GLY A 200 -5.66 -10.73 -15.62
N ALA A 201 -6.07 -9.70 -16.36
CA ALA A 201 -7.32 -9.72 -17.12
C ALA A 201 -7.30 -10.77 -18.24
N VAL A 202 -6.19 -10.90 -18.97
CA VAL A 202 -6.02 -11.89 -20.04
C VAL A 202 -6.13 -13.32 -19.50
N VAL A 203 -5.59 -13.58 -18.31
CA VAL A 203 -5.63 -14.92 -17.70
C VAL A 203 -7.03 -15.24 -17.13
N THR A 204 -7.76 -14.23 -16.63
CA THR A 204 -9.02 -14.46 -15.90
C THR A 204 -10.26 -14.41 -16.79
N LEU A 205 -10.24 -13.64 -17.89
CA LEU A 205 -11.38 -13.44 -18.78
C LEU A 205 -11.38 -14.48 -19.92
N ALA A 206 -12.36 -15.38 -19.92
CA ALA A 206 -12.57 -16.30 -21.04
C ALA A 206 -13.22 -15.61 -22.25
N SER A 207 -14.01 -14.55 -22.03
CA SER A 207 -14.64 -13.76 -23.10
C SER A 207 -14.96 -12.32 -22.67
N LEU A 208 -14.98 -11.38 -23.60
CA LEU A 208 -15.35 -9.98 -23.35
C LEU A 208 -16.79 -9.79 -22.89
N SER A 209 -17.71 -10.70 -23.26
CA SER A 209 -19.10 -10.65 -22.81
C SER A 209 -19.25 -10.78 -21.29
N GLN A 210 -18.32 -11.44 -20.60
CA GLN A 210 -18.33 -11.57 -19.16
C GLN A 210 -18.17 -10.23 -18.42
N LEU A 211 -17.62 -9.21 -19.06
CA LEU A 211 -17.43 -7.86 -18.48
C LEU A 211 -18.74 -7.18 -18.07
N TYR A 212 -19.85 -7.48 -18.75
CA TYR A 212 -21.16 -6.90 -18.43
C TYR A 212 -22.19 -7.91 -17.95
N ALA A 213 -22.00 -9.19 -18.24
CA ALA A 213 -22.95 -10.25 -17.89
C ALA A 213 -22.85 -10.70 -16.42
N THR A 214 -21.65 -10.63 -15.79
CA THR A 214 -21.41 -11.13 -14.42
C THR A 214 -21.24 -9.99 -13.41
N ALA A 215 -21.50 -10.28 -12.12
CA ALA A 215 -21.21 -9.33 -11.03
C ALA A 215 -19.71 -9.00 -10.98
N TYR A 216 -18.85 -9.99 -11.12
CA TYR A 216 -17.39 -9.82 -11.21
C TYR A 216 -16.99 -8.91 -12.37
N GLY A 217 -17.56 -9.14 -13.58
CA GLY A 217 -17.25 -8.34 -14.76
C GLY A 217 -17.65 -6.88 -14.59
N ARG A 218 -18.81 -6.59 -13.98
CA ARG A 218 -19.23 -5.21 -13.68
C ARG A 218 -18.30 -4.50 -12.72
N LEU A 219 -17.82 -5.18 -11.65
CA LEU A 219 -16.82 -4.64 -10.73
C LEU A 219 -15.47 -4.42 -11.42
N LEU A 220 -15.07 -5.34 -12.28
CA LEU A 220 -13.85 -5.21 -13.07
C LEU A 220 -13.95 -4.02 -14.04
N SER A 221 -15.09 -3.84 -14.71
CA SER A 221 -15.35 -2.69 -15.58
C SER A 221 -15.29 -1.37 -14.80
N ALA A 222 -15.91 -1.30 -13.60
CA ALA A 222 -15.81 -0.14 -12.73
C ALA A 222 -14.35 0.15 -12.33
N LYS A 223 -13.58 -0.89 -11.98
CA LYS A 223 -12.15 -0.76 -11.67
C LYS A 223 -11.35 -0.24 -12.87
N VAL A 224 -11.63 -0.71 -14.08
CA VAL A 224 -10.99 -0.22 -15.32
C VAL A 224 -11.29 1.27 -15.52
N VAL A 225 -12.55 1.70 -15.37
CA VAL A 225 -12.93 3.12 -15.47
C VAL A 225 -12.17 3.96 -14.45
N VAL A 226 -12.15 3.56 -13.18
CA VAL A 226 -11.41 4.29 -12.12
C VAL A 226 -9.91 4.32 -12.42
N THR A 227 -9.34 3.23 -12.94
CA THR A 227 -7.93 3.18 -13.36
C THR A 227 -7.65 4.17 -14.50
N VAL A 228 -8.49 4.24 -15.50
CA VAL A 228 -8.37 5.22 -16.60
C VAL A 228 -8.42 6.64 -16.06
N LEU A 229 -9.38 6.95 -15.17
CA LEU A 229 -9.48 8.27 -14.53
C LEU A 229 -8.23 8.60 -13.69
N LEU A 230 -7.67 7.63 -12.96
CA LEU A 230 -6.41 7.80 -12.23
C LEU A 230 -5.23 8.08 -13.16
N VAL A 231 -5.13 7.37 -14.28
CA VAL A 231 -4.07 7.60 -15.28
C VAL A 231 -4.21 8.99 -15.90
N LEU A 232 -5.42 9.42 -16.25
CA LEU A 232 -5.68 10.77 -16.76
C LEU A 232 -5.34 11.85 -15.72
N LEU A 233 -5.68 11.62 -14.45
CA LEU A 233 -5.34 12.52 -13.35
C LEU A 233 -3.82 12.58 -13.14
N ALA A 234 -3.13 11.45 -13.15
CA ALA A 234 -1.67 11.39 -13.05
C ALA A 234 -0.98 12.09 -14.23
N TYR A 235 -1.50 11.91 -15.45
CA TYR A 235 -1.03 12.63 -16.63
C TYR A 235 -1.22 14.15 -16.49
N ARG A 236 -2.41 14.59 -16.09
CA ARG A 236 -2.69 16.01 -15.81
C ARG A 236 -1.80 16.57 -14.69
N ASN A 237 -1.59 15.81 -13.64
CA ASN A 237 -0.69 16.21 -12.55
C ASN A 237 0.76 16.34 -13.04
N ARG A 238 1.20 15.47 -13.94
CA ARG A 238 2.53 15.54 -14.54
C ARG A 238 2.69 16.72 -15.50
N THR A 239 1.68 17.05 -16.28
CA THR A 239 1.75 18.11 -17.32
C THR A 239 1.42 19.51 -16.80
N VAL A 240 0.59 19.61 -15.76
CA VAL A 240 0.11 20.91 -15.24
C VAL A 240 0.63 21.19 -13.82
N TRP A 241 0.46 20.24 -12.90
CA TRP A 241 0.85 20.47 -11.50
C TRP A 241 2.37 20.48 -11.33
N LEU A 242 3.08 19.51 -11.90
CA LEU A 242 4.54 19.43 -11.75
C LEU A 242 5.28 20.69 -12.26
N PRO A 243 4.99 21.23 -13.48
CA PRO A 243 5.58 22.48 -13.92
C PRO A 243 5.22 23.67 -13.04
N ALA A 244 3.94 23.77 -12.60
CA ALA A 244 3.50 24.84 -11.72
C ALA A 244 4.17 24.79 -10.34
N ALA A 245 4.41 23.58 -9.79
CA ALA A 245 5.14 23.40 -8.55
C ALA A 245 6.63 23.77 -8.68
N ARG A 246 7.27 23.36 -9.78
CA ARG A 246 8.68 23.69 -10.09
C ARG A 246 8.90 25.19 -10.22
N SER A 247 7.99 25.90 -10.88
CA SER A 247 8.06 27.36 -11.05
C SER A 247 7.52 28.16 -9.85
N HIS A 248 7.24 27.48 -8.72
CA HIS A 248 6.65 28.09 -7.51
C HIS A 248 5.30 28.79 -7.73
N ARG A 249 4.57 28.49 -8.80
CA ARG A 249 3.22 29.03 -9.06
C ARG A 249 2.15 28.28 -8.27
N ALA A 250 2.37 26.99 -7.93
CA ALA A 250 1.47 26.25 -7.08
C ALA A 250 1.78 26.50 -5.60
N THR A 251 0.75 26.86 -4.82
CA THR A 251 0.86 26.96 -3.36
C THR A 251 0.94 25.59 -2.72
N ALA A 252 1.38 25.50 -1.45
CA ALA A 252 1.39 24.27 -0.68
C ALA A 252 -0.03 23.70 -0.50
N VAL A 253 -1.03 24.58 -0.31
CA VAL A 253 -2.44 24.19 -0.17
C VAL A 253 -2.96 23.55 -1.45
N VAL A 254 -2.70 24.15 -2.61
CA VAL A 254 -3.10 23.59 -3.91
C VAL A 254 -2.42 22.24 -4.15
N SER A 255 -1.13 22.12 -3.83
CA SER A 255 -0.38 20.88 -4.01
C SER A 255 -0.95 19.77 -3.11
N ARG A 256 -1.23 20.09 -1.85
CA ARG A 256 -1.86 19.15 -0.91
C ARG A 256 -3.27 18.73 -1.34
N SER A 257 -4.09 19.67 -1.82
CA SER A 257 -5.44 19.36 -2.30
C SER A 257 -5.41 18.40 -3.50
N ARG A 258 -4.50 18.61 -4.46
CA ARG A 258 -4.34 17.71 -5.61
C ARG A 258 -3.88 16.30 -5.18
N ALA A 259 -2.94 16.22 -4.25
CA ALA A 259 -2.52 14.95 -3.67
C ALA A 259 -3.66 14.23 -2.96
N LEU A 260 -4.52 14.94 -2.22
CA LEU A 260 -5.69 14.35 -1.54
C LEU A 260 -6.74 13.85 -2.53
N VAL A 261 -6.99 14.56 -3.63
CA VAL A 261 -7.91 14.09 -4.69
C VAL A 261 -7.41 12.80 -5.31
N GLU A 262 -6.10 12.72 -5.62
CA GLU A 262 -5.49 11.51 -6.16
C GLU A 262 -5.57 10.34 -5.17
N LEU A 263 -5.30 10.58 -3.87
CA LEU A 263 -5.45 9.59 -2.80
C LEU A 263 -6.91 9.10 -2.65
N ALA A 264 -7.88 10.00 -2.74
CA ALA A 264 -9.29 9.61 -2.66
C ALA A 264 -9.69 8.68 -3.81
N MET A 265 -9.22 8.96 -5.03
CA MET A 265 -9.45 8.08 -6.17
C MET A 265 -8.72 6.73 -6.03
N MET A 266 -7.50 6.72 -5.48
CA MET A 266 -6.79 5.48 -5.15
C MET A 266 -7.55 4.65 -4.12
N ALA A 267 -8.14 5.28 -3.10
CA ALA A 267 -8.95 4.59 -2.10
C ALA A 267 -10.18 3.91 -2.74
N VAL A 268 -10.84 4.56 -3.70
CA VAL A 268 -11.94 3.96 -4.48
C VAL A 268 -11.44 2.75 -5.28
N ALA A 269 -10.29 2.86 -5.96
CA ALA A 269 -9.70 1.76 -6.71
C ALA A 269 -9.36 0.56 -5.82
N LEU A 270 -8.84 0.81 -4.60
CA LEU A 270 -8.53 -0.22 -3.61
C LEU A 270 -9.81 -0.89 -3.06
N ALA A 271 -10.87 -0.11 -2.82
CA ALA A 271 -12.17 -0.65 -2.40
C ALA A 271 -12.77 -1.57 -3.47
N LEU A 272 -12.69 -1.18 -4.75
CA LEU A 272 -13.12 -2.04 -5.87
C LEU A 272 -12.27 -3.30 -5.98
N ALA A 273 -10.96 -3.20 -5.75
CA ALA A 273 -10.07 -4.36 -5.73
C ALA A 273 -10.42 -5.34 -4.59
N ALA A 274 -10.73 -4.82 -3.40
CA ALA A 274 -11.18 -5.62 -2.27
C ALA A 274 -12.55 -6.31 -2.55
N ALA A 275 -13.48 -5.60 -3.20
CA ALA A 275 -14.76 -6.17 -3.61
C ALA A 275 -14.59 -7.29 -4.64
N LEU A 276 -13.70 -7.12 -5.64
CA LEU A 276 -13.37 -8.15 -6.62
C LEU A 276 -12.79 -9.42 -5.97
N ALA A 277 -11.95 -9.29 -4.95
CA ALA A 277 -11.36 -10.42 -4.24
C ALA A 277 -12.38 -11.25 -3.44
N VAL A 278 -13.58 -10.72 -3.19
CA VAL A 278 -14.67 -11.42 -2.48
C VAL A 278 -15.69 -12.03 -3.46
N THR A 279 -15.76 -11.53 -4.70
CA THR A 279 -16.75 -11.93 -5.71
C THR A 279 -16.21 -12.92 -6.75
N GLY A 280 -14.90 -13.09 -6.87
CA GLY A 280 -14.20 -14.07 -7.72
C GLY A 280 -13.75 -15.25 -6.90
#